data_dffef4efe95ffc0c82cce5fc2518603c
#
_entry.id   dffef4efe95ffc0c82cce5fc2518603c
#
_cell.length_a   1.000
_cell.length_b   1.000
_cell.length_c   1.000
_cell.angle_alpha   90.00
_cell.angle_beta   90.00
_cell.angle_gamma   90.00
#
_symmetry.space_group_name_H-M   'P 1'
#
loop_
_entity.id
_entity.type
_entity.pdbx_description
1 polymer ?
#
loop_
_entity_poly.entity_id
_entity_poly.type
_entity_poly.pdbx_seq_one_letter_code
_entity_poly.pdbx_strand_id
1 'polypeptide(L)'
;MKKRSLMKKYAAVMMAAVMAAATVTGCGSAGGTETTTAAETTTAAETTTAEETTTAAETAPETTAAETVPVTTAAPAEALREEVEGIVDEGFEMAAEAYLAAPQMLPAAKQYAGVSASAAADTWNGMIFPGGEPAAPQWNTEEYDYIKENGWRAVSASPFATFAADVDTASYANIRRMILRGQAVPADAVRIEEMINYFSYDYPEPAEGEPFSVTTEIAPCPWNEDTELLLVGLQAKKPDMEKLPASNLVFLIDVSGSMDEWNKLPLVQRAFLLLAENLDENDRVSVVTYAAGDTVVLEGVRGSEKAKITAAVEDLMAGGGTNGSAGIKTAYELAEKFFIPGGNNRVIMATDGDLNIGVTDQGSLTRLIEEKAKSGVYLSVLGFGEGNISDARMEALADHGNGNYSYIDDIAEARRVLTEEAGGTLFTVAKDVKLQVEFNPERVKGYRLIGYENRVMAAEDFADDTKDGGELGAGHRVTALFEIAQPGSKQEIGEPERKYGKGSGNETRTDGAGGQKNTQDPTAEWCTVSIRYKDPAEKSSGRDDASGQESILLEYPVDNTAVKPEMSDDLSWAAGVAQVGMILKNSEYKGSTELSGVTERLAKTAHASDDSYRRAFLYLTDRMARAE
;
A
#
# COMPACT_ATOMS: atom_id res chain seq x y z
N MET A 1 4.21 31.58 -22.93
CA MET A 1 4.11 30.96 -24.28
C MET A 1 4.10 29.43 -24.27
N LYS A 2 4.55 28.75 -23.22
CA LYS A 2 4.50 27.26 -23.08
C LYS A 2 3.11 26.69 -22.78
N LYS A 3 2.26 27.36 -22.00
CA LYS A 3 0.88 26.89 -21.66
C LYS A 3 -0.06 26.74 -22.88
N ARG A 4 0.18 27.45 -23.98
CA ARG A 4 -0.63 27.31 -25.22
C ARG A 4 -0.28 26.10 -26.10
N SER A 5 0.87 25.48 -25.87
CA SER A 5 1.31 24.27 -26.61
C SER A 5 0.73 22.99 -26.02
N LEU A 6 0.56 22.93 -24.69
CA LEU A 6 0.03 21.75 -24.01
C LEU A 6 -1.48 21.58 -24.27
N MET A 7 -2.25 22.66 -24.21
CA MET A 7 -3.70 22.62 -24.54
C MET A 7 -3.99 22.17 -25.98
N LYS A 8 -3.07 22.42 -26.93
CA LYS A 8 -3.26 21.95 -28.31
C LYS A 8 -3.01 20.46 -28.49
N LYS A 9 -2.21 19.83 -27.61
CA LYS A 9 -1.97 18.36 -27.64
C LYS A 9 -3.15 17.58 -27.05
N TYR A 10 -3.78 18.08 -26.01
CA TYR A 10 -4.98 17.46 -25.43
C TYR A 10 -6.23 17.59 -26.33
N ALA A 11 -6.39 18.71 -27.03
CA ALA A 11 -7.48 18.87 -27.97
C ALA A 11 -7.37 17.97 -29.22
N ALA A 12 -6.16 17.57 -29.61
CA ALA A 12 -5.95 16.67 -30.75
C ALA A 12 -6.22 15.19 -30.42
N VAL A 13 -6.04 14.78 -29.16
CA VAL A 13 -6.32 13.40 -28.72
C VAL A 13 -7.82 13.18 -28.52
N MET A 14 -8.56 14.17 -28.03
CA MET A 14 -10.03 14.07 -27.89
C MET A 14 -10.78 14.13 -29.23
N MET A 15 -10.24 14.78 -30.28
CA MET A 15 -10.87 14.80 -31.61
C MET A 15 -10.67 13.51 -32.41
N ALA A 16 -9.66 12.70 -32.08
CA ALA A 16 -9.45 11.40 -32.73
C ALA A 16 -10.42 10.30 -32.22
N ALA A 17 -10.90 10.42 -30.99
CA ALA A 17 -11.85 9.47 -30.40
C ALA A 17 -13.31 9.65 -30.86
N VAL A 18 -13.67 10.82 -31.37
CA VAL A 18 -15.06 11.11 -31.81
C VAL A 18 -15.31 10.77 -33.30
N MET A 19 -14.28 10.52 -34.11
CA MET A 19 -14.42 10.16 -35.53
C MET A 19 -14.46 8.66 -35.84
N ALA A 20 -14.34 7.78 -34.88
CA ALA A 20 -14.39 6.33 -35.08
C ALA A 20 -15.80 5.70 -34.90
N ALA A 21 -16.82 6.48 -34.54
CA ALA A 21 -18.16 5.98 -34.20
C ALA A 21 -19.27 6.23 -35.24
N ALA A 22 -18.93 6.61 -36.45
CA ALA A 22 -19.95 6.88 -37.49
C ALA A 22 -19.54 6.30 -38.83
N THR A 23 -19.68 5.00 -39.03
CA THR A 23 -20.03 4.35 -40.31
C THR A 23 -20.13 2.84 -40.09
N VAL A 24 -21.32 2.30 -39.95
CA VAL A 24 -21.86 1.13 -40.64
C VAL A 24 -23.33 0.99 -40.25
N THR A 25 -24.18 1.50 -41.13
CA THR A 25 -25.57 1.05 -41.26
C THR A 25 -25.78 0.67 -42.73
N GLY A 26 -26.25 -0.52 -43.00
CA GLY A 26 -26.77 -0.83 -44.33
C GLY A 26 -26.85 -2.29 -44.67
N CYS A 27 -27.97 -2.92 -44.35
CA CYS A 27 -28.78 -3.89 -45.10
C CYS A 27 -28.17 -5.08 -45.86
N GLY A 28 -28.77 -6.25 -45.59
CA GLY A 28 -29.10 -7.17 -46.66
C GLY A 28 -28.99 -8.66 -46.37
N SER A 29 -30.02 -9.22 -45.84
CA SER A 29 -30.75 -10.47 -46.10
C SER A 29 -30.11 -11.61 -46.93
N ALA A 30 -30.35 -12.83 -46.42
CA ALA A 30 -30.71 -14.08 -47.07
C ALA A 30 -29.64 -15.18 -47.35
N GLY A 31 -29.79 -16.28 -46.66
CA GLY A 31 -30.02 -17.59 -47.30
C GLY A 31 -28.86 -18.58 -47.40
N GLY A 32 -29.03 -19.71 -46.77
CA GLY A 32 -28.64 -21.00 -47.38
C GLY A 32 -27.51 -21.78 -46.74
N THR A 33 -27.86 -22.65 -45.85
CA THR A 33 -27.59 -24.12 -45.75
C THR A 33 -26.28 -24.73 -46.26
N GLU A 34 -25.80 -25.58 -45.38
CA GLU A 34 -25.23 -26.93 -45.56
C GLU A 34 -23.75 -27.15 -45.87
N THR A 35 -23.18 -27.80 -44.95
CA THR A 35 -22.61 -29.16 -44.84
C THR A 35 -21.17 -29.40 -45.32
N THR A 36 -20.45 -29.97 -44.38
CA THR A 36 -19.59 -31.15 -44.37
C THR A 36 -18.19 -31.15 -44.95
N THR A 37 -17.37 -31.72 -44.09
CA THR A 37 -16.26 -32.71 -44.26
C THR A 37 -14.89 -32.22 -44.71
N ALA A 38 -13.98 -32.33 -43.80
CA ALA A 38 -12.96 -33.36 -43.53
C ALA A 38 -11.75 -33.42 -44.48
N ALA A 39 -10.67 -33.65 -43.80
CA ALA A 39 -9.48 -34.45 -44.11
C ALA A 39 -8.27 -33.76 -44.74
N GLU A 40 -7.21 -33.73 -43.90
CA GLU A 40 -5.93 -34.46 -44.13
C GLU A 40 -5.13 -34.03 -45.37
N THR A 41 -3.89 -33.82 -45.37
CA THR A 41 -2.72 -34.59 -44.98
C THR A 41 -1.43 -33.86 -45.43
N THR A 42 -0.44 -33.84 -44.55
CA THR A 42 0.97 -34.21 -44.70
C THR A 42 1.88 -33.66 -45.82
N THR A 43 3.08 -33.47 -45.35
CA THR A 43 4.47 -33.73 -45.81
C THR A 43 5.23 -32.51 -46.33
N ALA A 44 6.27 -32.11 -45.68
CA ALA A 44 7.62 -32.63 -45.45
C ALA A 44 8.68 -32.12 -46.47
N ALA A 45 9.77 -31.63 -45.90
CA ALA A 45 11.16 -31.75 -46.31
C ALA A 45 11.59 -30.89 -47.54
N GLU A 46 12.70 -30.32 -47.63
CA GLU A 46 14.11 -30.56 -47.31
C GLU A 46 14.93 -29.30 -47.65
N THR A 47 15.89 -28.97 -46.81
CA THR A 47 17.34 -28.91 -46.97
C THR A 47 17.92 -28.27 -48.26
N THR A 48 18.79 -27.31 -48.12
CA THR A 48 20.24 -27.35 -48.43
C THR A 48 20.96 -26.03 -48.19
N THR A 49 21.93 -26.11 -47.34
CA THR A 49 23.34 -25.70 -47.34
C THR A 49 23.91 -24.95 -48.56
N ALA A 50 24.65 -23.91 -48.30
CA ALA A 50 26.05 -23.76 -48.77
C ALA A 50 26.76 -22.57 -48.15
N GLU A 51 27.94 -22.86 -47.68
CA GLU A 51 29.06 -22.04 -47.26
C GLU A 51 29.61 -21.15 -48.40
N GLU A 52 30.29 -20.10 -47.99
CA GLU A 52 31.70 -19.76 -48.34
C GLU A 52 32.06 -18.37 -47.78
N THR A 53 32.89 -18.33 -46.82
CA THR A 53 34.36 -18.10 -46.69
C THR A 53 34.97 -17.04 -47.60
N THR A 54 35.73 -16.18 -46.91
CA THR A 54 37.00 -15.48 -47.16
C THR A 54 36.88 -13.96 -47.14
N THR A 55 37.76 -13.15 -46.61
CA THR A 55 39.12 -13.22 -46.03
C THR A 55 39.40 -11.92 -45.30
N ALA A 56 40.33 -11.98 -44.39
CA ALA A 56 40.86 -10.88 -43.56
C ALA A 56 41.60 -9.80 -44.39
N ALA A 57 41.57 -8.60 -43.87
CA ALA A 57 42.71 -7.66 -44.02
C ALA A 57 42.85 -6.80 -42.76
N GLU A 58 43.94 -7.01 -42.15
CA GLU A 58 44.58 -6.37 -41.02
C GLU A 58 44.99 -4.93 -41.35
N THR A 59 44.64 -3.95 -40.54
CA THR A 59 45.45 -2.74 -40.33
C THR A 59 45.14 -2.14 -38.96
N ALA A 60 46.09 -2.18 -38.07
CA ALA A 60 46.20 -1.39 -36.84
C ALA A 60 47.22 -0.27 -37.07
N PRO A 61 47.46 0.61 -36.06
CA PRO A 61 46.52 1.46 -35.33
C PRO A 61 46.94 2.95 -35.44
N GLU A 62 46.05 3.86 -35.33
CA GLU A 62 46.39 5.25 -35.03
C GLU A 62 45.96 5.61 -33.60
N THR A 63 46.96 5.96 -32.83
CA THR A 63 46.89 6.49 -31.49
C THR A 63 46.25 7.88 -31.54
N THR A 64 45.04 8.04 -31.09
CA THR A 64 44.45 9.35 -30.79
C THR A 64 44.31 9.52 -29.29
N ALA A 65 44.77 10.69 -28.85
CA ALA A 65 44.87 11.16 -27.48
C ALA A 65 43.59 10.95 -26.66
N ALA A 66 43.78 10.57 -25.39
CA ALA A 66 42.75 10.59 -24.36
C ALA A 66 42.21 12.02 -24.22
N GLU A 67 40.96 12.22 -24.62
CA GLU A 67 40.17 13.34 -24.16
C GLU A 67 39.81 13.08 -22.70
N THR A 68 40.38 13.91 -21.83
CA THR A 68 39.99 14.04 -20.45
C THR A 68 38.52 14.50 -20.41
N VAL A 69 37.62 13.60 -20.05
CA VAL A 69 36.25 13.94 -19.64
C VAL A 69 36.37 14.90 -18.46
N PRO A 70 35.79 16.09 -18.52
CA PRO A 70 35.81 16.99 -17.37
C PRO A 70 35.05 16.31 -16.23
N VAL A 71 35.71 16.16 -15.09
CA VAL A 71 35.08 15.85 -13.81
C VAL A 71 34.01 16.91 -13.62
N THR A 72 32.75 16.50 -13.68
CA THR A 72 31.60 17.33 -13.34
C THR A 72 31.77 17.69 -11.87
N THR A 73 32.17 18.91 -11.60
CA THR A 73 32.14 19.48 -10.26
C THR A 73 30.70 19.37 -9.77
N ALA A 74 30.52 18.78 -8.59
CA ALA A 74 29.24 18.73 -7.93
C ALA A 74 28.55 20.10 -8.03
N ALA A 75 27.29 20.11 -8.42
CA ALA A 75 26.49 21.32 -8.48
C ALA A 75 26.58 22.05 -7.12
N PRO A 76 26.70 23.38 -7.09
CA PRO A 76 26.73 24.11 -5.83
C PRO A 76 25.50 23.75 -4.99
N ALA A 77 25.67 23.61 -3.69
CA ALA A 77 24.59 23.29 -2.75
C ALA A 77 23.37 24.24 -2.88
N GLU A 78 23.60 25.44 -3.34
CA GLU A 78 22.57 26.45 -3.64
C GLU A 78 21.67 26.07 -4.83
N ALA A 79 22.21 25.47 -5.89
CA ALA A 79 21.43 25.02 -7.05
C ALA A 79 20.57 23.79 -6.72
N LEU A 80 21.08 22.88 -5.91
CA LEU A 80 20.32 21.75 -5.39
C LEU A 80 19.18 22.19 -4.47
N ARG A 81 19.40 23.24 -3.69
CA ARG A 81 18.38 23.81 -2.81
C ARG A 81 17.25 24.48 -3.61
N GLU A 82 17.57 25.23 -4.66
CA GLU A 82 16.58 25.81 -5.58
C GLU A 82 15.77 24.72 -6.31
N GLU A 83 16.39 23.59 -6.66
CA GLU A 83 15.71 22.45 -7.29
C GLU A 83 14.75 21.75 -6.32
N VAL A 84 15.16 21.52 -5.07
CA VAL A 84 14.31 20.97 -4.01
C VAL A 84 13.15 21.93 -3.69
N GLU A 85 13.43 23.23 -3.56
CA GLU A 85 12.39 24.24 -3.35
C GLU A 85 11.35 24.26 -4.49
N GLY A 86 11.77 24.07 -5.75
CA GLY A 86 10.87 23.96 -6.90
C GLY A 86 9.96 22.73 -6.84
N ILE A 87 10.49 21.57 -6.45
CA ILE A 87 9.72 20.32 -6.28
C ILE A 87 8.73 20.45 -5.12
N VAL A 88 9.17 21.06 -4.03
CA VAL A 88 8.35 21.29 -2.82
C VAL A 88 7.22 22.28 -3.10
N ASP A 89 7.45 23.36 -3.86
CA ASP A 89 6.42 24.35 -4.21
C ASP A 89 5.33 23.74 -5.11
N GLU A 90 5.68 22.85 -6.05
CA GLU A 90 4.71 22.11 -6.85
C GLU A 90 3.89 21.13 -5.99
N GLY A 91 4.53 20.46 -5.01
CA GLY A 91 3.86 19.60 -4.03
C GLY A 91 2.88 20.37 -3.15
N PHE A 92 3.23 21.61 -2.78
CA PHE A 92 2.34 22.51 -2.03
C PHE A 92 1.10 22.92 -2.82
N GLU A 93 1.25 23.31 -4.10
CA GLU A 93 0.11 23.66 -4.95
C GLU A 93 -0.88 22.49 -5.03
N MET A 94 -0.40 21.25 -5.17
CA MET A 94 -1.25 20.06 -5.23
C MET A 94 -1.95 19.75 -3.89
N ALA A 95 -1.22 19.78 -2.78
CA ALA A 95 -1.80 19.58 -1.46
C ALA A 95 -2.79 20.69 -1.09
N ALA A 96 -2.49 21.93 -1.48
CA ALA A 96 -3.38 23.07 -1.30
C ALA A 96 -4.61 23.02 -2.23
N GLU A 97 -4.47 22.57 -3.48
CA GLU A 97 -5.60 22.37 -4.39
C GLU A 97 -6.53 21.25 -3.88
N ALA A 98 -5.99 20.14 -3.39
CA ALA A 98 -6.77 19.07 -2.76
C ALA A 98 -7.51 19.57 -1.51
N TYR A 99 -6.83 20.35 -0.68
CA TYR A 99 -7.39 20.95 0.54
C TYR A 99 -8.43 22.04 0.24
N LEU A 100 -8.20 22.90 -0.77
CA LEU A 100 -9.09 24.00 -1.16
C LEU A 100 -10.26 23.55 -2.07
N ALA A 101 -10.11 22.46 -2.81
CA ALA A 101 -11.21 21.88 -3.60
C ALA A 101 -12.31 21.26 -2.72
N ALA A 102 -11.99 20.90 -1.49
CA ALA A 102 -12.93 20.30 -0.55
C ALA A 102 -14.19 21.18 -0.27
N PRO A 103 -14.10 22.51 -0.05
CA PRO A 103 -15.26 23.34 0.26
C PRO A 103 -16.10 23.78 -0.94
N GLN A 104 -15.57 23.72 -2.17
CA GLN A 104 -16.21 24.31 -3.34
C GLN A 104 -17.18 23.38 -4.07
N MET A 105 -17.23 22.09 -3.73
CA MET A 105 -18.08 21.08 -4.36
C MET A 105 -19.26 20.63 -3.51
N LEU A 106 -19.59 21.35 -2.43
CA LEU A 106 -20.83 21.08 -1.71
C LEU A 106 -22.02 21.57 -2.57
N PRO A 107 -23.00 20.72 -2.88
CA PRO A 107 -24.28 21.20 -3.39
C PRO A 107 -24.83 22.21 -2.41
N ALA A 108 -25.35 23.34 -2.95
CA ALA A 108 -25.92 24.42 -2.14
C ALA A 108 -26.85 23.84 -1.10
N ALA A 109 -26.53 24.07 0.16
CA ALA A 109 -27.33 23.62 1.28
C ALA A 109 -28.79 23.99 1.01
N LYS A 110 -29.67 22.98 0.92
CA LYS A 110 -31.12 23.21 0.89
C LYS A 110 -31.45 23.95 2.18
N GLN A 111 -31.79 25.23 2.07
CA GLN A 111 -32.29 26.03 3.18
C GLN A 111 -33.50 25.33 3.76
N TYR A 112 -33.33 24.71 4.92
CA TYR A 112 -34.47 24.27 5.72
C TYR A 112 -35.18 25.50 6.29
N ALA A 113 -36.24 25.93 5.61
CA ALA A 113 -37.23 26.84 6.18
C ALA A 113 -38.07 26.06 7.15
N GLY A 114 -37.91 26.32 8.45
CA GLY A 114 -38.91 25.87 9.42
C GLY A 114 -38.44 25.45 10.79
N VAL A 115 -37.70 26.31 11.51
CA VAL A 115 -37.79 26.36 12.96
C VAL A 115 -37.84 27.84 13.36
N SER A 116 -39.00 28.27 13.79
CA SER A 116 -39.20 29.61 14.35
C SER A 116 -38.52 29.69 15.71
N ALA A 117 -37.32 30.24 15.77
CA ALA A 117 -36.74 30.70 17.03
C ALA A 117 -37.31 32.10 17.32
N SER A 118 -38.33 32.16 18.17
CA SER A 118 -38.65 33.38 18.88
C SER A 118 -37.61 33.57 20.00
N ALA A 119 -36.55 34.27 19.71
CA ALA A 119 -35.66 34.85 20.71
C ALA A 119 -35.78 36.35 20.60
N ALA A 120 -36.22 36.97 21.68
CA ALA A 120 -36.35 38.39 21.86
C ALA A 120 -35.06 39.12 21.60
N ALA A 121 -35.09 40.11 20.71
CA ALA A 121 -34.03 41.06 20.53
C ALA A 121 -34.04 42.05 21.70
N ASP A 122 -33.08 41.89 22.58
CA ASP A 122 -32.68 42.98 23.48
C ASP A 122 -31.57 43.77 22.83
N THR A 123 -31.90 44.95 22.30
CA THR A 123 -31.00 45.97 21.84
C THR A 123 -30.29 46.59 23.04
N TRP A 124 -29.01 46.30 23.24
CA TRP A 124 -28.11 47.12 24.04
C TRP A 124 -26.92 47.61 23.21
N ASN A 125 -26.96 48.89 23.02
CA ASN A 125 -25.96 49.91 22.68
C ASN A 125 -24.50 49.44 22.62
N GLY A 126 -23.95 49.34 21.41
CA GLY A 126 -22.61 49.81 21.01
C GLY A 126 -21.40 49.45 21.88
N MET A 127 -21.14 48.16 22.17
CA MET A 127 -19.82 47.68 22.56
C MET A 127 -19.50 46.38 21.80
N ILE A 128 -18.52 46.51 20.90
CA ILE A 128 -17.86 45.34 20.29
C ILE A 128 -17.04 44.69 21.40
N PHE A 129 -17.48 43.57 21.91
CA PHE A 129 -16.64 42.68 22.71
C PHE A 129 -15.90 41.77 21.73
N PRO A 130 -14.55 41.83 21.67
CA PRO A 130 -13.76 40.80 21.05
C PRO A 130 -13.62 39.67 22.08
N GLY A 131 -14.60 38.82 22.13
CA GLY A 131 -14.64 37.65 22.98
C GLY A 131 -15.48 36.59 22.27
N GLY A 132 -14.92 36.00 21.22
CA GLY A 132 -15.33 34.67 20.87
C GLY A 132 -15.14 33.81 22.10
N GLU A 133 -16.18 33.05 22.51
CA GLU A 133 -15.98 32.01 23.52
C GLU A 133 -14.76 31.20 23.06
N PRO A 134 -13.80 30.90 23.97
CA PRO A 134 -12.73 29.98 23.60
C PRO A 134 -13.42 28.73 23.11
N ALA A 135 -13.10 28.34 21.85
CA ALA A 135 -13.56 27.07 21.32
C ALA A 135 -13.34 26.02 22.41
N ALA A 136 -14.38 25.29 22.76
CA ALA A 136 -14.26 24.21 23.73
C ALA A 136 -13.02 23.39 23.33
N PRO A 137 -12.13 23.04 24.27
CA PRO A 137 -10.96 22.25 23.93
C PRO A 137 -11.47 21.02 23.20
N GLN A 138 -11.07 20.86 21.93
CA GLN A 138 -11.31 19.65 21.20
C GLN A 138 -10.51 18.57 21.93
N TRP A 139 -11.19 17.66 22.58
CA TRP A 139 -10.59 16.53 23.25
C TRP A 139 -10.11 15.59 22.14
N ASN A 140 -8.81 15.55 21.92
CA ASN A 140 -8.21 14.53 21.09
C ASN A 140 -8.20 13.22 21.88
N THR A 141 -8.99 12.24 21.43
CA THR A 141 -9.10 10.90 22.00
C THR A 141 -8.57 9.84 21.03
N GLU A 142 -7.72 10.25 20.08
CA GLU A 142 -7.07 9.32 19.16
C GLU A 142 -6.21 8.33 19.95
N GLU A 143 -6.37 7.05 19.66
CA GLU A 143 -5.67 5.96 20.32
C GLU A 143 -4.78 5.20 19.35
N TYR A 144 -3.51 5.03 19.71
CA TYR A 144 -2.50 4.26 18.99
C TYR A 144 -1.86 3.27 19.96
N ASP A 145 -1.74 2.02 19.56
CA ASP A 145 -1.12 0.99 20.37
C ASP A 145 0.39 1.18 20.44
N TYR A 146 0.97 0.97 21.63
CA TYR A 146 2.41 1.00 21.78
C TYR A 146 3.08 -0.13 20.99
N ILE A 147 3.96 0.25 20.07
CA ILE A 147 4.72 -0.66 19.22
C ILE A 147 6.20 -0.60 19.61
N LYS A 148 6.72 -1.74 20.09
CA LYS A 148 8.13 -1.88 20.42
C LYS A 148 8.93 -2.20 19.16
N GLU A 149 9.88 -1.34 18.79
CA GLU A 149 10.74 -1.57 17.62
C GLU A 149 11.49 -2.90 17.66
N ASN A 150 11.67 -3.48 16.49
CA ASN A 150 12.51 -4.65 16.29
C ASN A 150 13.98 -4.32 16.60
N GLY A 151 14.58 -5.06 17.51
CA GLY A 151 16.00 -4.95 17.83
C GLY A 151 16.86 -5.88 16.96
N TRP A 152 18.18 -5.71 17.07
CA TRP A 152 19.14 -6.60 16.44
C TRP A 152 19.03 -8.02 16.93
N ARG A 153 19.07 -8.99 16.01
CA ARG A 153 19.09 -10.42 16.27
C ARG A 153 20.36 -11.04 15.72
N ALA A 154 21.06 -11.82 16.55
CA ALA A 154 22.22 -12.59 16.11
C ALA A 154 21.75 -13.81 15.29
N VAL A 155 22.29 -13.98 14.07
CA VAL A 155 21.94 -15.12 13.20
C VAL A 155 22.31 -16.46 13.86
N SER A 156 23.40 -16.49 14.65
CA SER A 156 23.78 -17.67 15.46
C SER A 156 22.72 -18.14 16.46
N ALA A 157 21.83 -17.24 16.86
CA ALA A 157 20.77 -17.51 17.84
C ALA A 157 19.38 -17.63 17.20
N SER A 158 19.12 -16.87 16.15
CA SER A 158 17.85 -16.79 15.44
C SER A 158 18.13 -16.51 13.95
N PRO A 159 18.32 -17.53 13.13
CA PRO A 159 18.63 -17.35 11.71
C PRO A 159 17.42 -16.89 10.89
N PHE A 160 16.21 -17.02 11.41
CA PHE A 160 14.97 -16.75 10.70
C PHE A 160 14.34 -15.43 11.14
N ALA A 161 13.94 -14.62 10.15
CA ALA A 161 12.99 -13.52 10.31
C ALA A 161 11.68 -13.92 9.63
N THR A 162 10.60 -14.05 10.40
CA THR A 162 9.28 -14.47 9.91
C THR A 162 8.25 -13.40 10.19
N PHE A 163 7.44 -13.05 9.22
CA PHE A 163 6.40 -12.03 9.34
C PHE A 163 5.29 -12.23 8.29
N ALA A 164 4.08 -11.72 8.59
CA ALA A 164 2.99 -11.67 7.63
C ALA A 164 3.21 -10.52 6.64
N ALA A 165 2.79 -10.68 5.39
CA ALA A 165 2.74 -9.57 4.43
C ALA A 165 1.77 -8.51 4.93
N ASP A 166 2.10 -7.24 4.69
CA ASP A 166 1.24 -6.11 5.01
C ASP A 166 1.26 -5.11 3.86
N VAL A 167 0.07 -4.66 3.46
CA VAL A 167 -0.13 -3.68 2.39
C VAL A 167 -0.94 -2.48 2.87
N ASP A 168 -1.20 -2.37 4.17
CA ASP A 168 -1.90 -1.25 4.75
C ASP A 168 -1.09 0.05 4.65
N THR A 169 -1.76 1.17 4.55
CA THR A 169 -1.13 2.48 4.32
C THR A 169 -1.69 3.58 5.23
N ALA A 170 -2.54 3.22 6.18
CA ALA A 170 -3.28 4.14 7.04
C ALA A 170 -2.36 5.03 7.87
N SER A 171 -1.25 4.49 8.39
CA SER A 171 -0.28 5.23 9.19
C SER A 171 0.27 6.44 8.44
N TYR A 172 0.68 6.28 7.17
CA TYR A 172 1.23 7.40 6.42
C TYR A 172 0.18 8.51 6.16
N ALA A 173 -1.03 8.15 5.74
CA ALA A 173 -2.10 9.12 5.49
C ALA A 173 -2.45 9.90 6.78
N ASN A 174 -2.45 9.22 7.93
CA ASN A 174 -2.70 9.83 9.22
C ASN A 174 -1.55 10.77 9.67
N ILE A 175 -0.28 10.35 9.50
CA ILE A 175 0.90 11.17 9.75
C ILE A 175 0.88 12.42 8.84
N ARG A 176 0.58 12.27 7.56
CA ARG A 176 0.43 13.37 6.60
C ARG A 176 -0.58 14.40 7.09
N ARG A 177 -1.77 13.96 7.49
CA ARG A 177 -2.80 14.82 8.07
C ARG A 177 -2.26 15.62 9.27
N MET A 178 -1.61 14.95 10.21
CA MET A 178 -1.07 15.60 11.42
C MET A 178 -0.04 16.68 11.07
N ILE A 179 0.92 16.36 10.17
CA ILE A 179 1.96 17.31 9.75
C ILE A 179 1.35 18.52 9.04
N LEU A 180 0.41 18.29 8.10
CA LEU A 180 -0.26 19.37 7.37
C LEU A 180 -1.02 20.31 8.29
N ARG A 181 -1.56 19.82 9.40
CA ARG A 181 -2.26 20.59 10.42
C ARG A 181 -1.36 21.18 11.50
N GLY A 182 -0.06 20.92 11.43
CA GLY A 182 0.91 21.38 12.44
C GLY A 182 0.72 20.70 13.80
N GLN A 183 0.15 19.51 13.81
CA GLN A 183 0.02 18.67 15.00
C GLN A 183 1.31 17.87 15.23
N ALA A 184 1.61 17.55 16.49
CA ALA A 184 2.69 16.63 16.80
C ALA A 184 2.29 15.19 16.41
N VAL A 185 3.20 14.47 15.78
CA VAL A 185 3.00 13.05 15.44
C VAL A 185 3.38 12.19 16.63
N PRO A 186 2.45 11.42 17.22
CA PRO A 186 2.79 10.45 18.26
C PRO A 186 3.68 9.34 17.68
N ALA A 187 4.71 8.91 18.42
CA ALA A 187 5.61 7.85 17.99
C ALA A 187 4.86 6.54 17.68
N ASP A 188 3.81 6.25 18.43
CA ASP A 188 3.00 5.04 18.30
C ASP A 188 2.05 5.08 17.07
N ALA A 189 1.84 6.25 16.45
CA ALA A 189 1.11 6.38 15.18
C ALA A 189 1.96 6.00 13.96
N VAL A 190 3.29 5.83 14.14
CA VAL A 190 4.24 5.61 13.04
C VAL A 190 4.49 4.13 12.83
N ARG A 191 3.95 3.56 11.77
CA ARG A 191 4.25 2.22 11.26
C ARG A 191 5.11 2.38 10.00
N ILE A 192 6.41 2.03 10.12
CA ILE A 192 7.40 2.34 9.08
C ILE A 192 7.13 1.54 7.81
N GLU A 193 6.70 0.29 7.94
CA GLU A 193 6.29 -0.57 6.83
C GLU A 193 5.17 0.05 6.00
N GLU A 194 4.15 0.62 6.63
CA GLU A 194 3.05 1.27 5.94
C GLU A 194 3.46 2.56 5.25
N MET A 195 4.41 3.30 5.83
CA MET A 195 5.01 4.45 5.16
C MET A 195 5.77 4.03 3.90
N ILE A 196 6.56 2.95 3.96
CA ILE A 196 7.31 2.42 2.83
C ILE A 196 6.34 1.92 1.75
N ASN A 197 5.34 1.13 2.13
CA ASN A 197 4.39 0.49 1.21
C ASN A 197 3.35 1.45 0.63
N TYR A 198 3.30 2.69 1.10
CA TYR A 198 2.47 3.74 0.49
C TYR A 198 2.96 4.10 -0.92
N PHE A 199 4.24 3.97 -1.23
CA PHE A 199 4.84 4.39 -2.48
C PHE A 199 4.95 3.25 -3.50
N SER A 200 4.93 3.61 -4.76
CA SER A 200 5.17 2.67 -5.86
C SER A 200 6.67 2.51 -6.12
N TYR A 201 7.08 1.28 -6.46
CA TYR A 201 8.45 0.88 -6.81
C TYR A 201 8.47 0.19 -8.18
N ASP A 202 9.59 0.26 -8.90
CA ASP A 202 9.73 -0.28 -10.24
C ASP A 202 10.13 -1.77 -10.23
N TYR A 203 9.37 -2.58 -9.47
CA TYR A 203 9.59 -4.02 -9.46
C TYR A 203 9.08 -4.68 -10.75
N PRO A 204 9.80 -5.69 -11.28
CA PRO A 204 9.39 -6.39 -12.49
C PRO A 204 8.08 -7.14 -12.28
N GLU A 205 7.24 -7.19 -13.31
CA GLU A 205 6.04 -8.03 -13.30
C GLU A 205 6.42 -9.52 -13.16
N PRO A 206 5.58 -10.33 -12.47
CA PRO A 206 5.81 -11.77 -12.36
C PRO A 206 5.81 -12.46 -13.73
N ALA A 207 6.54 -13.57 -13.83
CA ALA A 207 6.53 -14.42 -15.00
C ALA A 207 5.12 -15.02 -15.23
N GLU A 208 4.85 -15.46 -16.47
CA GLU A 208 3.55 -16.04 -16.81
C GLU A 208 3.30 -17.29 -15.97
N GLY A 209 2.19 -17.31 -15.24
CA GLY A 209 1.80 -18.41 -14.35
C GLY A 209 2.24 -18.23 -12.89
N GLU A 210 3.08 -17.24 -12.59
CA GLU A 210 3.48 -16.93 -11.22
C GLU A 210 2.59 -15.85 -10.60
N PRO A 211 2.27 -15.92 -9.30
CA PRO A 211 1.45 -14.93 -8.61
C PRO A 211 2.24 -13.66 -8.28
N PHE A 212 3.55 -13.77 -8.03
CA PHE A 212 4.44 -12.65 -7.72
C PHE A 212 5.85 -12.82 -8.30
N SER A 213 6.53 -11.70 -8.47
CA SER A 213 7.98 -11.64 -8.62
C SER A 213 8.62 -11.16 -7.31
N VAL A 214 9.89 -11.51 -7.12
CA VAL A 214 10.69 -11.08 -5.97
C VAL A 214 11.90 -10.32 -6.46
N THR A 215 12.11 -9.13 -5.93
CA THR A 215 13.28 -8.28 -6.16
C THR A 215 14.08 -8.20 -4.88
N THR A 216 15.39 -8.40 -4.97
CA THR A 216 16.30 -8.26 -3.83
C THR A 216 17.50 -7.38 -4.18
N GLU A 217 17.90 -6.53 -3.24
CA GLU A 217 19.05 -5.67 -3.37
C GLU A 217 19.75 -5.52 -2.02
N ILE A 218 21.08 -5.56 -2.01
CA ILE A 218 21.92 -5.31 -0.85
C ILE A 218 22.84 -4.13 -1.17
N ALA A 219 22.82 -3.07 -0.35
CA ALA A 219 23.64 -1.89 -0.54
C ALA A 219 24.03 -1.26 0.81
N PRO A 220 25.05 -0.38 0.88
CA PRO A 220 25.47 0.26 2.12
C PRO A 220 24.33 0.99 2.82
N CYS A 221 24.23 0.84 4.15
CA CYS A 221 23.20 1.53 4.95
C CYS A 221 23.53 3.03 5.08
N PRO A 222 22.60 3.95 4.77
CA PRO A 222 22.90 5.38 4.77
C PRO A 222 22.98 6.03 6.16
N TRP A 223 22.52 5.35 7.20
CA TRP A 223 22.58 5.86 8.58
C TRP A 223 23.54 5.10 9.49
N ASN A 224 24.17 4.02 9.00
CA ASN A 224 25.10 3.20 9.76
C ASN A 224 26.20 2.62 8.84
N GLU A 225 27.41 3.18 8.93
CA GLU A 225 28.55 2.80 8.07
C GLU A 225 29.04 1.35 8.28
N ASP A 226 28.64 0.71 9.37
CA ASP A 226 29.06 -0.64 9.73
C ASP A 226 28.07 -1.72 9.26
N THR A 227 27.02 -1.33 8.49
CA THR A 227 25.93 -2.23 8.06
C THR A 227 25.53 -2.00 6.60
N GLU A 228 24.75 -2.94 6.06
CA GLU A 228 24.10 -2.84 4.76
C GLU A 228 22.59 -2.90 4.94
N LEU A 229 21.84 -2.46 3.93
CA LEU A 229 20.41 -2.69 3.79
C LEU A 229 20.18 -3.84 2.81
N LEU A 230 19.30 -4.76 3.18
CA LEU A 230 18.69 -5.73 2.29
C LEU A 230 17.25 -5.29 2.04
N LEU A 231 16.92 -5.03 0.77
CA LEU A 231 15.57 -4.86 0.29
C LEU A 231 15.01 -6.20 -0.17
N VAL A 232 13.80 -6.51 0.25
CA VAL A 232 12.97 -7.61 -0.26
C VAL A 232 11.68 -7.00 -0.78
N GLY A 233 11.55 -6.94 -2.10
CA GLY A 233 10.38 -6.39 -2.79
C GLY A 233 9.58 -7.49 -3.47
N LEU A 234 8.26 -7.53 -3.24
CA LEU A 234 7.31 -8.39 -3.93
C LEU A 234 6.44 -7.54 -4.84
N GLN A 235 6.22 -7.99 -6.09
CA GLN A 235 5.22 -7.45 -7.00
C GLN A 235 4.18 -8.51 -7.27
N ALA A 236 2.95 -8.29 -6.87
CA ALA A 236 1.83 -9.14 -7.23
C ALA A 236 1.43 -8.92 -8.69
N LYS A 237 0.95 -9.97 -9.33
CA LYS A 237 0.46 -9.92 -10.70
C LYS A 237 -0.64 -8.85 -10.85
N LYS A 238 -0.49 -7.97 -11.84
CA LYS A 238 -1.53 -7.00 -12.17
C LYS A 238 -2.78 -7.68 -12.70
N PRO A 239 -3.97 -7.17 -12.34
CA PRO A 239 -5.20 -7.74 -12.84
C PRO A 239 -5.36 -7.44 -14.34
N ASP A 240 -5.91 -8.40 -15.07
CA ASP A 240 -6.43 -8.11 -16.41
C ASP A 240 -7.78 -7.40 -16.24
N MET A 241 -7.79 -6.08 -16.41
CA MET A 241 -8.97 -5.23 -16.19
C MET A 241 -10.19 -5.65 -17.03
N GLU A 242 -9.97 -6.34 -18.18
CA GLU A 242 -11.05 -6.85 -19.04
C GLU A 242 -11.67 -8.16 -18.49
N LYS A 243 -11.00 -8.81 -17.54
CA LYS A 243 -11.39 -10.14 -16.99
C LYS A 243 -11.62 -10.12 -15.49
N LEU A 244 -11.75 -8.94 -14.90
CA LEU A 244 -12.06 -8.85 -13.47
C LEU A 244 -13.38 -9.58 -13.17
N PRO A 245 -13.43 -10.37 -12.09
CA PRO A 245 -14.67 -10.97 -11.64
C PRO A 245 -15.65 -9.89 -11.17
N ALA A 246 -16.94 -10.14 -11.33
CA ALA A 246 -17.97 -9.24 -10.84
C ALA A 246 -17.87 -9.04 -9.32
N SER A 247 -18.18 -7.85 -8.85
CA SER A 247 -18.13 -7.47 -7.46
C SER A 247 -19.52 -7.38 -6.82
N ASN A 248 -19.63 -7.86 -5.59
CA ASN A 248 -20.78 -7.65 -4.72
C ASN A 248 -20.30 -6.84 -3.52
N LEU A 249 -20.53 -5.54 -3.56
CA LEU A 249 -20.04 -4.57 -2.58
C LEU A 249 -21.18 -4.13 -1.65
N VAL A 250 -20.92 -4.21 -0.34
CA VAL A 250 -21.82 -3.67 0.67
C VAL A 250 -21.13 -2.50 1.36
N PHE A 251 -21.59 -1.29 1.12
CA PHE A 251 -21.12 -0.10 1.82
C PHE A 251 -21.78 -0.04 3.19
N LEU A 252 -20.99 -0.19 4.23
CA LEU A 252 -21.40 -0.08 5.62
C LEU A 252 -20.92 1.28 6.16
N ILE A 253 -21.83 2.22 6.30
CA ILE A 253 -21.50 3.62 6.55
C ILE A 253 -21.96 4.04 7.94
N ASP A 254 -21.01 4.56 8.72
CA ASP A 254 -21.30 5.28 9.95
C ASP A 254 -22.03 6.59 9.63
N VAL A 255 -23.20 6.76 10.21
CA VAL A 255 -23.96 8.02 10.14
C VAL A 255 -24.28 8.53 11.54
N SER A 256 -23.48 8.17 12.55
CA SER A 256 -23.61 8.69 13.92
C SER A 256 -23.41 10.21 13.96
N GLY A 257 -23.76 10.82 15.09
CA GLY A 257 -23.67 12.28 15.25
C GLY A 257 -22.23 12.82 15.13
N SER A 258 -21.21 12.01 15.46
CA SER A 258 -19.79 12.35 15.30
C SER A 258 -19.35 12.50 13.85
N MET A 259 -20.10 11.92 12.90
CA MET A 259 -19.83 11.98 11.45
C MET A 259 -20.26 13.28 10.79
N ASP A 260 -20.84 14.26 11.51
CA ASP A 260 -21.33 15.55 10.97
C ASP A 260 -20.21 16.58 10.76
N GLU A 261 -19.03 16.14 10.31
CA GLU A 261 -17.91 17.01 9.97
C GLU A 261 -17.54 16.85 8.48
N TRP A 262 -16.96 17.91 7.88
CA TRP A 262 -16.66 17.98 6.45
C TRP A 262 -15.71 16.86 5.97
N ASN A 263 -14.80 16.42 6.83
CA ASN A 263 -13.81 15.35 6.59
C ASN A 263 -14.29 13.97 7.04
N LYS A 264 -15.58 13.81 7.38
CA LYS A 264 -16.23 12.56 7.76
C LYS A 264 -17.31 12.19 6.75
N LEU A 265 -18.60 12.19 7.10
CA LEU A 265 -19.67 11.76 6.19
C LEU A 265 -19.66 12.45 4.81
N PRO A 266 -19.45 13.76 4.68
CA PRO A 266 -19.37 14.38 3.36
C PRO A 266 -18.18 13.89 2.51
N LEU A 267 -17.06 13.51 3.13
CA LEU A 267 -15.92 12.89 2.44
C LEU A 267 -16.23 11.43 2.09
N VAL A 268 -16.85 10.66 3.00
CA VAL A 268 -17.33 9.28 2.75
C VAL A 268 -18.26 9.23 1.53
N GLN A 269 -19.24 10.14 1.45
CA GLN A 269 -20.16 10.23 0.31
C GLN A 269 -19.41 10.38 -1.01
N ARG A 270 -18.46 11.32 -1.07
CA ARG A 270 -17.64 11.54 -2.28
C ARG A 270 -16.74 10.36 -2.60
N ALA A 271 -16.13 9.74 -1.59
CA ALA A 271 -15.28 8.57 -1.74
C ALA A 271 -16.04 7.38 -2.35
N PHE A 272 -17.23 7.07 -1.84
CA PHE A 272 -18.04 5.98 -2.39
C PHE A 272 -18.60 6.29 -3.79
N LEU A 273 -18.86 7.55 -4.11
CA LEU A 273 -19.24 7.92 -5.48
C LEU A 273 -18.10 7.70 -6.48
N LEU A 274 -16.84 7.99 -6.10
CA LEU A 274 -15.67 7.66 -6.94
C LEU A 274 -15.58 6.15 -7.22
N LEU A 275 -15.76 5.31 -6.21
CA LEU A 275 -15.78 3.85 -6.39
C LEU A 275 -16.96 3.43 -7.27
N ALA A 276 -18.15 3.97 -7.01
CA ALA A 276 -19.37 3.63 -7.75
C ALA A 276 -19.28 3.97 -9.24
N GLU A 277 -18.50 4.98 -9.65
CA GLU A 277 -18.29 5.31 -11.07
C GLU A 277 -17.65 4.18 -11.87
N ASN A 278 -16.83 3.35 -11.23
CA ASN A 278 -16.08 2.25 -11.87
C ASN A 278 -16.86 0.93 -11.96
N LEU A 279 -18.02 0.82 -11.32
CA LEU A 279 -18.82 -0.41 -11.31
C LEU A 279 -19.61 -0.60 -12.62
N ASP A 280 -19.88 -1.83 -13.00
CA ASP A 280 -20.61 -2.17 -14.22
C ASP A 280 -21.96 -2.90 -13.97
N GLU A 281 -22.58 -3.45 -15.01
CA GLU A 281 -23.88 -4.10 -14.92
C GLU A 281 -23.86 -5.46 -14.20
N ASN A 282 -22.68 -6.09 -14.08
CA ASN A 282 -22.49 -7.37 -13.42
C ASN A 282 -22.31 -7.20 -11.91
N ASP A 283 -21.84 -6.01 -11.50
CA ASP A 283 -21.64 -5.68 -10.10
C ASP A 283 -22.94 -5.48 -9.35
N ARG A 284 -22.89 -5.67 -8.03
CA ARG A 284 -23.99 -5.44 -7.09
C ARG A 284 -23.53 -4.48 -6.00
N VAL A 285 -24.42 -3.56 -5.64
CA VAL A 285 -24.20 -2.59 -4.57
C VAL A 285 -25.34 -2.65 -3.58
N SER A 286 -25.00 -2.76 -2.31
CA SER A 286 -25.89 -2.51 -1.19
C SER A 286 -25.33 -1.40 -0.33
N VAL A 287 -26.19 -0.62 0.33
CA VAL A 287 -25.79 0.44 1.28
C VAL A 287 -26.52 0.19 2.59
N VAL A 288 -25.76 0.02 3.65
CA VAL A 288 -26.21 -0.12 5.03
C VAL A 288 -25.64 1.04 5.82
N THR A 289 -26.47 1.73 6.58
CA THR A 289 -26.04 2.73 7.55
C THR A 289 -26.20 2.22 8.94
N TYR A 290 -25.33 2.68 9.84
CA TYR A 290 -25.52 2.44 11.27
C TYR A 290 -25.31 3.72 12.09
N ALA A 291 -26.12 3.84 13.15
CA ALA A 291 -26.06 4.89 14.15
C ALA A 291 -26.66 4.33 15.48
N ALA A 292 -27.77 4.82 15.97
CA ALA A 292 -28.51 4.19 17.09
C ALA A 292 -29.07 2.79 16.75
N GLY A 293 -29.22 2.49 15.45
CA GLY A 293 -29.61 1.21 14.86
C GLY A 293 -29.05 1.13 13.45
N ASP A 294 -29.33 0.03 12.77
CA ASP A 294 -28.94 -0.18 11.38
C ASP A 294 -30.13 0.04 10.43
N THR A 295 -29.82 0.49 9.20
CA THR A 295 -30.82 0.70 8.15
C THR A 295 -30.27 0.28 6.79
N VAL A 296 -31.02 -0.54 6.07
CA VAL A 296 -30.72 -0.87 4.68
C VAL A 296 -31.26 0.25 3.80
N VAL A 297 -30.36 1.05 3.22
CA VAL A 297 -30.69 2.19 2.34
C VAL A 297 -30.83 1.73 0.90
N LEU A 298 -29.95 0.81 0.48
CA LEU A 298 -29.92 0.26 -0.88
C LEU A 298 -29.63 -1.24 -0.81
N GLU A 299 -30.34 -2.04 -1.61
CA GLU A 299 -30.26 -3.48 -1.55
C GLU A 299 -30.00 -4.11 -2.93
N GLY A 300 -28.78 -4.66 -3.17
CA GLY A 300 -28.40 -5.46 -4.33
C GLY A 300 -28.64 -4.81 -5.68
N VAL A 301 -28.52 -3.50 -5.78
CA VAL A 301 -28.71 -2.74 -7.02
C VAL A 301 -27.53 -2.97 -7.95
N ARG A 302 -27.76 -3.03 -9.27
CA ARG A 302 -26.70 -3.19 -10.25
C ARG A 302 -25.77 -1.96 -10.26
N GLY A 303 -24.46 -2.19 -10.41
CA GLY A 303 -23.47 -1.12 -10.49
C GLY A 303 -23.71 -0.14 -11.63
N SER A 304 -24.39 -0.55 -12.71
CA SER A 304 -24.81 0.33 -13.82
C SER A 304 -25.95 1.29 -13.46
N GLU A 305 -26.69 1.07 -12.35
CA GLU A 305 -27.77 1.97 -11.91
C GLU A 305 -27.24 3.16 -11.11
N LYS A 306 -26.26 3.89 -11.67
CA LYS A 306 -25.51 4.99 -11.03
C LYS A 306 -26.41 6.00 -10.31
N ALA A 307 -27.48 6.43 -10.98
CA ALA A 307 -28.40 7.43 -10.43
C ALA A 307 -29.05 6.98 -9.10
N LYS A 308 -29.34 5.69 -8.94
CA LYS A 308 -29.89 5.15 -7.68
C LYS A 308 -28.84 5.10 -6.60
N ILE A 309 -27.61 4.66 -6.96
CA ILE A 309 -26.49 4.59 -6.02
C ILE A 309 -26.13 6.00 -5.55
N THR A 310 -26.00 6.94 -6.48
CA THR A 310 -25.71 8.35 -6.17
C THR A 310 -26.75 8.95 -5.23
N ALA A 311 -28.05 8.82 -5.56
CA ALA A 311 -29.11 9.34 -4.70
C ALA A 311 -29.10 8.73 -3.30
N ALA A 312 -28.88 7.41 -3.19
CA ALA A 312 -28.83 6.73 -1.90
C ALA A 312 -27.66 7.20 -1.02
N VAL A 313 -26.50 7.50 -1.63
CA VAL A 313 -25.31 7.97 -0.91
C VAL A 313 -25.41 9.45 -0.57
N GLU A 314 -25.89 10.30 -1.50
CA GLU A 314 -26.01 11.76 -1.29
C GLU A 314 -27.09 12.14 -0.27
N ASP A 315 -28.14 11.32 -0.11
CA ASP A 315 -29.24 11.57 0.85
C ASP A 315 -28.87 11.17 2.29
N LEU A 316 -27.69 10.61 2.55
CA LEU A 316 -27.25 10.25 3.90
C LEU A 316 -27.04 11.48 4.76
N MET A 317 -27.47 11.42 6.01
CA MET A 317 -27.32 12.48 6.99
C MET A 317 -26.80 11.93 8.31
N ALA A 318 -25.86 12.64 8.93
CA ALA A 318 -25.33 12.27 10.23
C ALA A 318 -26.35 12.55 11.36
N GLY A 319 -26.40 11.67 12.36
CA GLY A 319 -27.22 11.83 13.55
C GLY A 319 -27.42 10.55 14.35
N GLY A 320 -27.70 10.69 15.64
CA GLY A 320 -27.94 9.56 16.54
C GLY A 320 -26.69 9.06 17.27
N GLY A 321 -26.81 7.91 17.94
CA GLY A 321 -25.70 7.23 18.61
C GLY A 321 -24.98 6.26 17.67
N THR A 322 -24.06 5.42 18.20
CA THR A 322 -23.26 4.51 17.38
C THR A 322 -23.50 3.05 17.80
N ASN A 323 -24.02 2.20 16.91
CA ASN A 323 -24.19 0.75 17.12
C ASN A 323 -23.60 -0.02 15.93
N GLY A 324 -22.29 -0.13 15.87
CA GLY A 324 -21.57 -0.74 14.76
C GLY A 324 -21.83 -2.24 14.60
N SER A 325 -22.02 -2.99 15.68
CA SER A 325 -22.17 -4.45 15.63
C SER A 325 -23.44 -4.91 14.90
N ALA A 326 -24.55 -4.16 15.02
CA ALA A 326 -25.78 -4.46 14.29
C ALA A 326 -25.58 -4.21 12.78
N GLY A 327 -24.95 -3.07 12.42
CA GLY A 327 -24.65 -2.73 11.03
C GLY A 327 -23.74 -3.77 10.35
N ILE A 328 -22.68 -4.22 11.03
CA ILE A 328 -21.78 -5.26 10.52
C ILE A 328 -22.55 -6.55 10.20
N LYS A 329 -23.41 -7.00 11.12
CA LYS A 329 -24.22 -8.20 10.92
C LYS A 329 -25.14 -8.06 9.69
N THR A 330 -25.86 -6.96 9.59
CA THR A 330 -26.77 -6.69 8.46
C THR A 330 -25.99 -6.57 7.14
N ALA A 331 -24.80 -5.95 7.15
CA ALA A 331 -23.96 -5.86 5.97
C ALA A 331 -23.52 -7.25 5.48
N TYR A 332 -23.08 -8.13 6.37
CA TYR A 332 -22.73 -9.51 5.98
C TYR A 332 -23.94 -10.33 5.51
N GLU A 333 -25.12 -10.17 6.15
CA GLU A 333 -26.35 -10.83 5.68
C GLU A 333 -26.72 -10.41 4.25
N LEU A 334 -26.52 -9.13 3.88
CA LEU A 334 -26.72 -8.67 2.51
C LEU A 334 -25.63 -9.17 1.55
N ALA A 335 -24.37 -9.19 1.97
CA ALA A 335 -23.27 -9.71 1.17
C ALA A 335 -23.47 -11.20 0.87
N GLU A 336 -23.91 -12.00 1.84
CA GLU A 336 -24.26 -13.41 1.66
C GLU A 336 -25.50 -13.59 0.76
N LYS A 337 -26.50 -12.70 0.89
CA LYS A 337 -27.73 -12.74 0.07
C LYS A 337 -27.47 -12.52 -1.41
N PHE A 338 -26.54 -11.64 -1.75
CA PHE A 338 -26.17 -11.30 -3.12
C PHE A 338 -24.84 -11.88 -3.52
N PHE A 339 -24.37 -12.91 -2.83
CA PHE A 339 -23.09 -13.56 -3.05
C PHE A 339 -22.90 -13.98 -4.51
N ILE A 340 -21.78 -13.58 -5.11
CA ILE A 340 -21.38 -13.94 -6.47
C ILE A 340 -20.31 -15.02 -6.39
N PRO A 341 -20.61 -16.28 -6.76
CA PRO A 341 -19.62 -17.35 -6.75
C PRO A 341 -18.45 -17.06 -7.69
N GLY A 342 -17.22 -17.05 -7.17
CA GLY A 342 -16.02 -16.68 -7.94
C GLY A 342 -15.88 -15.19 -8.21
N GLY A 343 -16.78 -14.37 -7.65
CA GLY A 343 -16.71 -12.91 -7.66
C GLY A 343 -16.01 -12.34 -6.42
N ASN A 344 -15.83 -11.04 -6.41
CA ASN A 344 -15.37 -10.30 -5.25
C ASN A 344 -16.57 -9.95 -4.35
N ASN A 345 -16.67 -10.58 -3.19
CA ASN A 345 -17.73 -10.31 -2.21
C ASN A 345 -17.13 -9.58 -1.01
N ARG A 346 -17.50 -8.32 -0.81
CA ARG A 346 -16.82 -7.46 0.16
C ARG A 346 -17.77 -6.49 0.87
N VAL A 347 -17.57 -6.37 2.17
CA VAL A 347 -18.09 -5.26 2.97
C VAL A 347 -17.00 -4.18 3.02
N ILE A 348 -17.37 -2.94 2.73
CA ILE A 348 -16.48 -1.77 2.85
C ILE A 348 -17.09 -0.89 3.93
N MET A 349 -16.46 -0.88 5.10
CA MET A 349 -16.89 -0.13 6.27
C MET A 349 -16.24 1.25 6.29
N ALA A 350 -17.04 2.30 6.43
CA ALA A 350 -16.56 3.67 6.61
C ALA A 350 -16.96 4.16 8.00
N THR A 351 -15.98 4.58 8.80
CA THR A 351 -16.18 4.98 10.21
C THR A 351 -15.15 6.04 10.63
N ASP A 352 -15.46 6.80 11.68
CA ASP A 352 -14.49 7.67 12.34
C ASP A 352 -13.78 6.99 13.55
N GLY A 353 -13.96 5.66 13.70
CA GLY A 353 -13.30 4.86 14.74
C GLY A 353 -14.12 4.70 16.02
N ASP A 354 -15.22 5.46 16.20
CA ASP A 354 -16.07 5.37 17.39
C ASP A 354 -17.07 4.20 17.29
N LEU A 355 -16.61 2.98 17.54
CA LEU A 355 -17.41 1.75 17.52
C LEU A 355 -17.95 1.40 18.92
N ASN A 356 -18.50 2.38 19.63
CA ASN A 356 -18.73 2.29 21.07
C ASN A 356 -19.91 1.44 21.51
N ILE A 357 -20.78 0.90 20.63
CA ILE A 357 -22.06 0.36 21.06
C ILE A 357 -22.38 -1.00 20.42
N GLY A 358 -23.06 -1.82 21.20
CA GLY A 358 -23.57 -3.13 20.83
C GLY A 358 -22.81 -4.24 21.53
N VAL A 359 -21.93 -4.92 20.84
CA VAL A 359 -20.98 -5.86 21.44
C VAL A 359 -19.80 -5.04 21.94
N THR A 360 -19.80 -4.72 23.23
CA THR A 360 -18.83 -3.83 23.88
C THR A 360 -17.45 -4.47 24.07
N ASP A 361 -17.34 -5.78 23.87
CA ASP A 361 -16.09 -6.53 23.95
C ASP A 361 -15.49 -6.68 22.54
N GLN A 362 -14.32 -6.10 22.32
CA GLN A 362 -13.56 -6.18 21.07
C GLN A 362 -13.41 -7.65 20.60
N GLY A 363 -13.11 -8.57 21.53
CA GLY A 363 -12.97 -9.98 21.20
C GLY A 363 -14.25 -10.66 20.70
N SER A 364 -15.43 -10.14 21.05
CA SER A 364 -16.71 -10.67 20.53
C SER A 364 -16.99 -10.14 19.13
N LEU A 365 -16.60 -8.90 18.83
CA LEU A 365 -16.73 -8.32 17.50
C LEU A 365 -15.76 -9.00 16.53
N THR A 366 -14.51 -9.18 16.94
CA THR A 366 -13.49 -9.93 16.20
C THR A 366 -13.97 -11.33 15.83
N ARG A 367 -14.46 -12.10 16.82
CA ARG A 367 -15.00 -13.45 16.56
C ARG A 367 -16.19 -13.45 15.59
N LEU A 368 -17.04 -12.44 15.63
CA LEU A 368 -18.14 -12.31 14.67
C LEU A 368 -17.60 -12.12 13.24
N ILE A 369 -16.60 -11.24 13.08
CA ILE A 369 -15.99 -10.96 11.78
C ILE A 369 -15.25 -12.20 11.25
N GLU A 370 -14.44 -12.88 12.06
CA GLU A 370 -13.78 -14.13 11.70
C GLU A 370 -14.78 -15.24 11.29
N GLU A 371 -15.89 -15.36 12.01
CA GLU A 371 -16.97 -16.30 11.63
C GLU A 371 -17.54 -15.95 10.25
N LYS A 372 -17.76 -14.66 9.99
CA LYS A 372 -18.33 -14.18 8.75
C LYS A 372 -17.33 -14.21 7.58
N ALA A 373 -16.07 -13.92 7.82
CA ALA A 373 -15.01 -14.00 6.80
C ALA A 373 -14.88 -15.43 6.22
N LYS A 374 -15.18 -16.47 7.02
CA LYS A 374 -15.24 -17.86 6.56
C LYS A 374 -16.31 -18.13 5.49
N SER A 375 -17.29 -17.23 5.32
CA SER A 375 -18.29 -17.32 4.26
C SER A 375 -17.75 -16.89 2.89
N GLY A 376 -16.50 -16.38 2.80
CA GLY A 376 -15.89 -15.83 1.59
C GLY A 376 -16.27 -14.38 1.32
N VAL A 377 -16.78 -13.67 2.34
CA VAL A 377 -17.06 -12.23 2.29
C VAL A 377 -15.98 -11.50 3.09
N TYR A 378 -15.21 -10.62 2.45
CA TYR A 378 -14.14 -9.85 3.09
C TYR A 378 -14.64 -8.54 3.69
N LEU A 379 -13.89 -8.00 4.66
CA LEU A 379 -14.18 -6.71 5.28
C LEU A 379 -12.98 -5.78 5.11
N SER A 380 -13.13 -4.71 4.32
CA SER A 380 -12.19 -3.58 4.32
C SER A 380 -12.72 -2.47 5.20
N VAL A 381 -11.81 -1.78 5.90
CA VAL A 381 -12.13 -0.67 6.79
C VAL A 381 -11.51 0.62 6.28
N LEU A 382 -12.31 1.66 6.16
CA LEU A 382 -11.89 3.00 5.78
C LEU A 382 -12.11 3.94 6.97
N GLY A 383 -11.01 4.44 7.56
CA GLY A 383 -11.04 5.43 8.63
C GLY A 383 -11.19 6.84 8.07
N PHE A 384 -12.02 7.67 8.71
CA PHE A 384 -12.26 9.07 8.34
C PHE A 384 -12.22 9.99 9.54
N GLY A 385 -11.98 11.28 9.31
CA GLY A 385 -12.07 12.31 10.34
C GLY A 385 -10.85 12.39 11.25
N GLU A 386 -11.01 13.03 12.38
CA GLU A 386 -9.96 13.24 13.38
C GLU A 386 -10.55 13.36 14.79
N GLY A 387 -9.68 13.26 15.79
CA GLY A 387 -10.03 13.54 17.20
C GLY A 387 -10.60 12.34 17.96
N ASN A 388 -11.06 11.28 17.31
CA ASN A 388 -11.60 10.07 17.92
C ASN A 388 -11.20 8.77 17.17
N ILE A 389 -10.12 8.80 16.44
CA ILE A 389 -9.60 7.64 15.70
C ILE A 389 -9.15 6.57 16.68
N SER A 390 -9.63 5.34 16.47
CA SER A 390 -9.19 4.13 17.17
C SER A 390 -8.46 3.24 16.16
N ASP A 391 -7.22 3.62 15.85
CA ASP A 391 -6.41 3.09 14.75
C ASP A 391 -6.24 1.56 14.85
N ALA A 392 -5.70 1.07 15.97
CA ALA A 392 -5.49 -0.36 16.21
C ALA A 392 -6.77 -1.21 16.14
N ARG A 393 -7.93 -0.62 16.49
CA ARG A 393 -9.21 -1.32 16.37
C ARG A 393 -9.65 -1.48 14.93
N MET A 394 -9.50 -0.43 14.11
CA MET A 394 -9.85 -0.48 12.68
C MET A 394 -8.94 -1.44 11.92
N GLU A 395 -7.65 -1.42 12.21
CA GLU A 395 -6.67 -2.37 11.70
C GLU A 395 -7.07 -3.82 12.05
N ALA A 396 -7.31 -4.11 13.34
CA ALA A 396 -7.71 -5.45 13.79
C ALA A 396 -9.02 -5.95 13.13
N LEU A 397 -9.99 -5.06 12.86
CA LEU A 397 -11.23 -5.45 12.17
C LEU A 397 -10.97 -5.81 10.71
N ALA A 398 -10.11 -5.09 10.01
CA ALA A 398 -9.73 -5.37 8.63
C ALA A 398 -8.96 -6.69 8.54
N ASP A 399 -7.95 -6.90 9.38
CA ASP A 399 -7.15 -8.12 9.44
C ASP A 399 -8.01 -9.37 9.64
N HIS A 400 -8.84 -9.38 10.70
CA HIS A 400 -9.73 -10.51 10.97
C HIS A 400 -10.86 -10.68 9.94
N GLY A 401 -11.08 -9.66 9.12
CA GLY A 401 -12.02 -9.65 8.00
C GLY A 401 -11.39 -10.03 6.65
N ASN A 402 -10.11 -10.40 6.62
CA ASN A 402 -9.33 -10.69 5.42
C ASN A 402 -9.41 -9.54 4.39
N GLY A 403 -9.34 -8.31 4.87
CA GLY A 403 -9.38 -7.11 4.07
C GLY A 403 -8.24 -6.15 4.40
N ASN A 404 -8.34 -4.91 3.94
CA ASN A 404 -7.31 -3.89 4.13
C ASN A 404 -7.85 -2.75 4.98
N TYR A 405 -6.96 -2.12 5.74
CA TYR A 405 -7.22 -0.88 6.46
C TYR A 405 -6.58 0.30 5.75
N SER A 406 -7.36 1.34 5.48
CA SER A 406 -6.88 2.60 4.93
C SER A 406 -7.49 3.77 5.68
N TYR A 407 -6.72 4.82 5.90
CA TYR A 407 -7.20 6.07 6.48
C TYR A 407 -7.32 7.14 5.38
N ILE A 408 -8.51 7.70 5.23
CA ILE A 408 -8.85 8.66 4.17
C ILE A 408 -8.85 10.07 4.78
N ASP A 409 -7.76 10.81 4.62
CA ASP A 409 -7.62 12.17 5.11
C ASP A 409 -8.18 13.22 4.13
N ASP A 410 -8.20 12.90 2.83
CA ASP A 410 -8.74 13.77 1.78
C ASP A 410 -9.30 13.00 0.57
N ILE A 411 -9.79 13.72 -0.44
CA ILE A 411 -10.38 13.14 -1.66
C ILE A 411 -9.31 12.54 -2.61
N ALA A 412 -8.07 12.99 -2.54
CA ALA A 412 -6.98 12.43 -3.33
C ALA A 412 -6.63 11.04 -2.79
N GLU A 413 -6.58 10.87 -1.47
CA GLU A 413 -6.42 9.56 -0.83
C GLU A 413 -7.60 8.63 -1.14
N ALA A 414 -8.84 9.13 -1.08
CA ALA A 414 -10.00 8.33 -1.47
C ALA A 414 -9.88 7.84 -2.92
N ARG A 415 -9.39 8.67 -3.85
CA ARG A 415 -9.16 8.29 -5.23
C ARG A 415 -8.06 7.25 -5.35
N ARG A 416 -6.93 7.43 -4.64
CA ARG A 416 -5.84 6.46 -4.62
C ARG A 416 -6.35 5.08 -4.21
N VAL A 417 -6.98 4.97 -3.06
CA VAL A 417 -7.42 3.70 -2.47
C VAL A 417 -8.57 3.06 -3.26
N LEU A 418 -9.57 3.84 -3.68
CA LEU A 418 -10.83 3.30 -4.22
C LEU A 418 -10.89 3.31 -5.76
N THR A 419 -9.90 3.91 -6.44
CA THR A 419 -9.88 3.99 -7.90
C THR A 419 -8.55 3.52 -8.48
N GLU A 420 -7.42 4.11 -8.05
CA GLU A 420 -6.11 3.80 -8.64
C GLU A 420 -5.60 2.44 -8.18
N GLU A 421 -5.78 2.12 -6.90
CA GLU A 421 -5.40 0.85 -6.27
C GLU A 421 -6.58 -0.13 -6.10
N ALA A 422 -7.74 0.17 -6.71
CA ALA A 422 -8.93 -0.66 -6.59
C ALA A 422 -8.67 -2.13 -7.01
N GLY A 423 -7.78 -2.37 -7.97
CA GLY A 423 -7.31 -3.71 -8.34
C GLY A 423 -6.70 -4.45 -7.15
N GLY A 424 -5.82 -3.79 -6.42
CA GLY A 424 -5.15 -4.34 -5.24
C GLY A 424 -6.06 -4.46 -4.02
N THR A 425 -6.83 -3.42 -3.72
CA THR A 425 -7.68 -3.39 -2.54
C THR A 425 -8.92 -4.28 -2.64
N LEU A 426 -9.39 -4.57 -3.87
CA LEU A 426 -10.61 -5.34 -4.09
C LEU A 426 -10.36 -6.79 -4.53
N PHE A 427 -9.28 -7.11 -5.20
CA PHE A 427 -9.05 -8.43 -5.81
C PHE A 427 -7.82 -9.13 -5.25
N THR A 428 -8.01 -10.07 -4.34
CA THR A 428 -6.93 -10.84 -3.71
C THR A 428 -6.36 -11.87 -4.69
N VAL A 429 -5.03 -11.87 -4.90
CA VAL A 429 -4.29 -12.83 -5.73
C VAL A 429 -3.56 -13.88 -4.90
N ALA A 430 -3.30 -13.61 -3.64
CA ALA A 430 -2.73 -14.56 -2.71
C ALA A 430 -3.27 -14.29 -1.31
N LYS A 431 -3.63 -15.35 -0.60
CA LYS A 431 -4.13 -15.32 0.78
C LYS A 431 -3.10 -15.89 1.71
N ASP A 432 -3.16 -15.48 2.97
CA ASP A 432 -2.34 -16.06 4.04
C ASP A 432 -0.84 -16.00 3.68
N VAL A 433 -0.41 -14.83 3.18
CA VAL A 433 0.96 -14.63 2.69
C VAL A 433 1.90 -14.40 3.86
N LYS A 434 2.86 -15.32 4.03
CA LYS A 434 3.90 -15.28 5.04
C LYS A 434 5.26 -15.22 4.38
N LEU A 435 6.12 -14.36 4.90
CA LEU A 435 7.52 -14.25 4.48
C LEU A 435 8.42 -14.80 5.59
N GLN A 436 9.44 -15.53 5.18
CA GLN A 436 10.52 -15.93 6.05
C GLN A 436 11.86 -15.71 5.34
N VAL A 437 12.78 -15.01 5.99
CA VAL A 437 14.15 -14.83 5.51
C VAL A 437 15.08 -15.63 6.40
N GLU A 438 15.76 -16.63 5.82
CA GLU A 438 16.80 -17.42 6.48
C GLU A 438 18.16 -16.83 6.14
N PHE A 439 18.87 -16.28 7.12
CA PHE A 439 20.18 -15.66 6.94
C PHE A 439 21.32 -16.66 7.05
N ASN A 440 22.26 -16.59 6.09
CA ASN A 440 23.47 -17.40 6.10
C ASN A 440 24.47 -16.87 7.15
N PRO A 441 24.78 -17.65 8.23
CA PRO A 441 25.69 -17.21 9.29
C PRO A 441 27.13 -16.98 8.83
N GLU A 442 27.51 -17.46 7.65
CA GLU A 442 28.84 -17.20 7.06
C GLU A 442 28.93 -15.81 6.42
N ARG A 443 27.78 -15.18 6.13
CA ARG A 443 27.65 -13.87 5.46
C ARG A 443 27.05 -12.79 6.34
N VAL A 444 26.14 -13.16 7.21
CA VAL A 444 25.37 -12.25 8.06
C VAL A 444 25.59 -12.64 9.51
N LYS A 445 26.20 -11.76 10.29
CA LYS A 445 26.40 -11.89 11.74
C LYS A 445 25.09 -11.65 12.49
N GLY A 446 24.30 -10.68 12.03
CA GLY A 446 23.02 -10.32 12.60
C GLY A 446 22.22 -9.43 11.70
N TYR A 447 20.96 -9.30 12.02
CA TYR A 447 19.98 -8.53 11.25
C TYR A 447 18.96 -7.83 12.14
N ARG A 448 18.31 -6.83 11.58
CA ARG A 448 17.16 -6.12 12.15
C ARG A 448 16.13 -5.88 11.06
N LEU A 449 14.90 -6.34 11.24
CA LEU A 449 13.77 -6.00 10.36
C LEU A 449 13.29 -4.58 10.72
N ILE A 450 13.10 -3.74 9.73
CA ILE A 450 12.64 -2.35 9.88
C ILE A 450 11.14 -2.30 9.63
N GLY A 451 10.38 -1.92 10.65
CA GLY A 451 8.94 -2.01 10.62
C GLY A 451 8.42 -3.44 10.83
N TYR A 452 7.15 -3.68 10.50
CA TYR A 452 6.46 -4.96 10.64
C TYR A 452 6.40 -5.51 12.08
N GLU A 453 6.55 -4.66 13.09
CA GLU A 453 6.63 -5.09 14.48
C GLU A 453 5.35 -5.81 14.94
N ASN A 454 4.17 -5.38 14.47
CA ASN A 454 2.88 -6.00 14.73
C ASN A 454 2.60 -7.23 13.84
N ARG A 455 3.44 -7.47 12.82
CA ARG A 455 3.31 -8.58 11.86
C ARG A 455 4.36 -9.68 12.05
N VAL A 456 5.27 -9.56 13.04
CA VAL A 456 6.31 -10.57 13.33
C VAL A 456 5.67 -11.84 13.84
N MET A 457 6.10 -12.98 13.29
CA MET A 457 5.65 -14.32 13.62
C MET A 457 6.78 -15.16 14.20
N ALA A 458 6.45 -16.24 14.90
CA ALA A 458 7.45 -17.24 15.28
C ALA A 458 7.91 -18.03 14.04
N ALA A 459 9.15 -18.51 14.03
CA ALA A 459 9.70 -19.22 12.87
C ALA A 459 8.90 -20.50 12.53
N GLU A 460 8.36 -21.18 13.55
CA GLU A 460 7.49 -22.35 13.41
C GLU A 460 6.12 -22.04 12.82
N ASP A 461 5.61 -20.81 12.98
CA ASP A 461 4.31 -20.40 12.44
C ASP A 461 4.34 -20.26 10.91
N PHE A 462 5.53 -20.14 10.31
CA PHE A 462 5.68 -20.09 8.85
C PHE A 462 5.10 -21.31 8.12
N ALA A 463 5.28 -22.50 8.70
CA ALA A 463 4.81 -23.76 8.13
C ALA A 463 3.42 -24.18 8.65
N ASP A 464 2.84 -23.42 9.56
CA ASP A 464 1.53 -23.70 10.15
C ASP A 464 0.43 -23.01 9.35
N ASP A 465 -0.32 -23.78 8.55
CA ASP A 465 -1.42 -23.29 7.72
C ASP A 465 -2.66 -22.86 8.53
N THR A 466 -2.65 -23.07 9.87
CA THR A 466 -3.69 -22.57 10.77
C THR A 466 -3.41 -21.15 11.29
N LYS A 467 -2.19 -20.66 11.08
CA LYS A 467 -1.78 -19.30 11.44
C LYS A 467 -2.06 -18.37 10.27
N ASP A 468 -2.74 -17.29 10.57
CA ASP A 468 -3.08 -16.28 9.59
C ASP A 468 -1.84 -15.51 9.11
N GLY A 469 -1.82 -15.17 7.83
CA GLY A 469 -0.83 -14.31 7.18
C GLY A 469 -1.50 -13.05 6.69
N GLY A 470 -0.92 -12.39 5.69
CA GLY A 470 -1.52 -11.21 5.07
C GLY A 470 -2.20 -11.52 3.75
N GLU A 471 -3.06 -10.62 3.30
CA GLU A 471 -3.74 -10.71 2.00
C GLU A 471 -2.99 -9.85 0.96
N LEU A 472 -2.65 -10.44 -0.17
CA LEU A 472 -1.99 -9.71 -1.25
C LEU A 472 -2.94 -9.54 -2.43
N GLY A 473 -3.27 -8.30 -2.72
CA GLY A 473 -4.17 -7.94 -3.83
C GLY A 473 -3.46 -7.82 -5.17
N ALA A 474 -4.25 -7.81 -6.23
CA ALA A 474 -3.74 -7.76 -7.61
C ALA A 474 -3.02 -6.44 -7.90
N GLY A 475 -1.75 -6.55 -8.29
CA GLY A 475 -0.89 -5.39 -8.57
C GLY A 475 -0.27 -4.74 -7.34
N HIS A 476 -0.59 -5.19 -6.12
CA HIS A 476 0.05 -4.70 -4.89
C HIS A 476 1.55 -5.00 -4.87
N ARG A 477 2.26 -4.20 -4.12
CA ARG A 477 3.68 -4.36 -3.81
C ARG A 477 3.85 -4.48 -2.31
N VAL A 478 4.81 -5.29 -1.90
CA VAL A 478 5.25 -5.39 -0.52
C VAL A 478 6.75 -5.14 -0.50
N THR A 479 7.19 -4.20 0.29
CA THR A 479 8.60 -3.86 0.47
C THR A 479 8.98 -4.04 1.92
N ALA A 480 9.91 -4.94 2.19
CA ALA A 480 10.51 -5.12 3.50
C ALA A 480 11.99 -4.74 3.46
N LEU A 481 12.44 -4.02 4.47
CA LEU A 481 13.83 -3.62 4.65
C LEU A 481 14.43 -4.31 5.87
N PHE A 482 15.63 -4.85 5.67
CA PHE A 482 16.46 -5.36 6.75
C PHE A 482 17.76 -4.57 6.83
N GLU A 483 18.15 -4.17 8.01
CA GLU A 483 19.52 -3.77 8.28
C GLU A 483 20.31 -5.03 8.65
N ILE A 484 21.42 -5.30 7.94
CA ILE A 484 22.23 -6.50 8.10
C ILE A 484 23.68 -6.14 8.43
N ALA A 485 24.29 -6.92 9.30
CA ALA A 485 25.70 -6.76 9.68
C ALA A 485 26.52 -7.98 9.24
N GLN A 486 27.61 -7.74 8.49
CA GLN A 486 28.51 -8.79 8.05
C GLN A 486 29.39 -9.33 9.20
N PRO A 487 29.96 -10.54 9.07
CA PRO A 487 31.05 -10.99 9.94
C PRO A 487 32.22 -9.99 9.88
N GLY A 488 32.57 -9.41 11.03
CA GLY A 488 33.61 -8.38 11.13
C GLY A 488 33.09 -6.94 11.21
N SER A 489 31.80 -6.71 11.01
CA SER A 489 31.14 -5.44 11.33
C SER A 489 31.33 -5.08 12.80
N LYS A 490 31.48 -3.79 13.10
CA LYS A 490 31.57 -3.26 14.47
C LYS A 490 30.20 -3.16 15.14
N GLN A 491 29.10 -3.35 14.39
CA GLN A 491 27.77 -3.33 14.96
C GLN A 491 27.67 -4.29 16.15
N GLU A 492 27.31 -3.76 17.31
CA GLU A 492 27.09 -4.59 18.51
C GLU A 492 25.75 -5.31 18.39
N ILE A 493 25.78 -6.63 18.56
CA ILE A 493 24.59 -7.48 18.52
C ILE A 493 24.59 -8.28 19.80
N GLY A 494 23.56 -8.11 20.61
CA GLY A 494 23.39 -8.84 21.86
C GLY A 494 23.20 -10.34 21.59
N GLU A 495 24.13 -11.14 22.04
CA GLU A 495 23.95 -12.61 22.08
C GLU A 495 23.43 -13.01 23.46
N PRO A 496 22.39 -13.87 23.54
CA PRO A 496 21.93 -14.35 24.82
C PRO A 496 23.04 -15.22 25.47
N GLU A 497 23.38 -14.94 26.72
CA GLU A 497 24.27 -15.81 27.50
C GLU A 497 23.64 -17.20 27.65
N ARG A 498 24.19 -18.19 26.95
CA ARG A 498 23.73 -19.56 27.03
C ARG A 498 24.41 -20.27 28.21
N LYS A 499 23.64 -20.57 29.24
CA LYS A 499 24.11 -21.38 30.38
C LYS A 499 24.34 -22.84 29.99
N TYR A 500 23.58 -23.38 29.05
CA TYR A 500 23.62 -24.75 28.58
C TYR A 500 23.80 -24.78 27.05
N GLY A 501 24.73 -25.64 26.60
CA GLY A 501 25.09 -25.68 25.20
C GLY A 501 26.00 -24.50 24.85
N LYS A 502 27.28 -24.61 25.13
CA LYS A 502 28.27 -23.99 24.28
C LYS A 502 27.99 -24.61 22.91
N GLY A 503 27.25 -23.85 22.04
CA GLY A 503 27.21 -24.17 20.64
C GLY A 503 28.64 -24.43 20.23
N SER A 504 28.83 -25.44 19.41
CA SER A 504 30.12 -25.76 18.82
C SER A 504 30.68 -24.46 18.26
N GLY A 505 31.29 -23.70 19.16
CA GLY A 505 32.11 -22.58 18.79
C GLY A 505 33.15 -23.19 17.88
N ASN A 506 33.30 -22.64 16.73
CA ASN A 506 34.37 -22.85 15.79
C ASN A 506 35.60 -23.43 16.47
N GLU A 507 35.62 -24.77 16.69
CA GLU A 507 36.87 -25.47 16.74
C GLU A 507 37.44 -25.28 15.36
N THR A 508 38.32 -24.31 15.25
CA THR A 508 39.22 -24.13 14.15
C THR A 508 39.76 -25.53 13.82
N ARG A 509 39.11 -26.22 12.88
CA ARG A 509 39.75 -27.28 12.15
C ARG A 509 40.92 -26.61 11.45
N THR A 510 42.04 -26.58 12.11
CA THR A 510 43.34 -26.38 11.51
C THR A 510 43.64 -27.61 10.65
N ASP A 511 42.88 -27.80 9.58
CA ASP A 511 43.31 -28.60 8.45
C ASP A 511 43.90 -27.61 7.46
N GLY A 512 45.23 -27.63 7.41
CA GLY A 512 46.02 -26.76 6.57
C GLY A 512 45.63 -26.85 5.09
N ALA A 513 44.94 -25.89 4.64
CA ALA A 513 44.96 -25.32 3.29
C ALA A 513 44.30 -23.94 3.41
N GLY A 514 45.13 -22.90 3.47
CA GLY A 514 44.71 -21.52 3.37
C GLY A 514 44.11 -21.21 1.99
N GLY A 515 42.88 -21.65 1.79
CA GLY A 515 42.03 -21.12 0.74
C GLY A 515 41.42 -19.83 1.27
N GLN A 516 41.86 -18.67 0.77
CA GLN A 516 41.07 -17.45 0.87
C GLN A 516 39.68 -17.78 0.33
N LYS A 517 38.65 -17.78 1.24
CA LYS A 517 37.24 -17.87 0.82
C LYS A 517 37.03 -16.74 -0.19
N ASN A 518 36.75 -17.11 -1.42
CA ASN A 518 36.53 -16.13 -2.50
C ASN A 518 35.25 -15.36 -2.21
N THR A 519 35.38 -14.19 -1.60
CA THR A 519 34.25 -13.29 -1.34
C THR A 519 33.61 -12.74 -2.64
N GLN A 520 34.20 -13.09 -3.80
CA GLN A 520 33.73 -12.71 -5.14
C GLN A 520 33.01 -13.85 -5.88
N ASP A 521 32.73 -14.97 -5.22
CA ASP A 521 31.90 -16.01 -5.83
C ASP A 521 30.47 -15.45 -6.04
N PRO A 522 29.99 -15.30 -7.27
CA PRO A 522 28.68 -14.75 -7.56
C PRO A 522 27.53 -15.63 -7.03
N THR A 523 27.79 -16.92 -6.76
CA THR A 523 26.80 -17.88 -6.28
C THR A 523 26.77 -18.01 -4.76
N ALA A 524 27.58 -17.24 -4.04
CA ALA A 524 27.60 -17.29 -2.59
C ALA A 524 26.38 -16.59 -2.00
N GLU A 525 25.50 -17.36 -1.36
CA GLU A 525 24.22 -16.90 -0.83
C GLU A 525 24.38 -16.11 0.48
N TRP A 526 23.62 -15.02 0.60
CA TRP A 526 23.49 -14.20 1.80
C TRP A 526 22.32 -14.65 2.66
N CYS A 527 21.22 -15.01 2.02
CA CYS A 527 20.00 -15.49 2.66
C CYS A 527 19.12 -16.18 1.62
N THR A 528 18.05 -16.83 2.09
CA THR A 528 16.95 -17.32 1.25
C THR A 528 15.67 -16.63 1.71
N VAL A 529 14.94 -16.05 0.76
CA VAL A 529 13.60 -15.51 0.98
C VAL A 529 12.61 -16.58 0.62
N SER A 530 11.85 -17.05 1.61
CA SER A 530 10.78 -18.03 1.45
C SER A 530 9.43 -17.37 1.61
N ILE A 531 8.50 -17.69 0.72
CA ILE A 531 7.13 -17.16 0.73
C ILE A 531 6.17 -18.34 0.76
N ARG A 532 5.24 -18.32 1.71
CA ARG A 532 4.09 -19.23 1.72
C ARG A 532 2.82 -18.45 1.47
N TYR A 533 1.94 -19.02 0.68
CA TYR A 533 0.65 -18.41 0.37
C TYR A 533 -0.38 -19.47 -0.01
N LYS A 534 -1.67 -19.12 0.02
CA LYS A 534 -2.78 -19.92 -0.48
C LYS A 534 -3.35 -19.28 -1.74
N ASP A 535 -3.60 -20.11 -2.78
CA ASP A 535 -4.19 -19.63 -4.04
C ASP A 535 -5.71 -19.42 -3.85
N PRO A 536 -6.24 -18.20 -4.03
CA PRO A 536 -7.67 -17.93 -3.90
C PRO A 536 -8.55 -18.70 -4.89
N ALA A 537 -7.99 -19.15 -6.02
CA ALA A 537 -8.72 -19.89 -7.05
C ALA A 537 -8.86 -21.40 -6.75
N GLU A 538 -8.04 -21.93 -5.85
CA GLU A 538 -8.08 -23.33 -5.47
C GLU A 538 -9.25 -23.60 -4.52
N LYS A 539 -10.31 -24.19 -5.05
CA LYS A 539 -11.49 -24.55 -4.23
C LYS A 539 -11.11 -25.72 -3.33
N SER A 540 -11.14 -25.49 -2.03
CA SER A 540 -11.17 -26.58 -1.07
C SER A 540 -12.33 -27.52 -1.41
N SER A 541 -12.07 -28.82 -1.50
CA SER A 541 -13.02 -29.84 -1.93
C SER A 541 -14.24 -29.89 -0.98
N GLY A 542 -15.20 -28.99 -1.16
CA GLY A 542 -16.57 -29.14 -0.67
C GLY A 542 -17.01 -28.33 0.53
N ARG A 543 -16.16 -27.46 1.10
CA ARG A 543 -16.51 -26.39 2.05
C ARG A 543 -15.55 -25.24 1.86
N ASP A 544 -16.09 -24.03 1.77
CA ASP A 544 -15.32 -22.79 1.57
C ASP A 544 -14.59 -22.31 2.87
N ASP A 545 -14.10 -23.22 3.72
CA ASP A 545 -13.24 -22.83 4.83
C ASP A 545 -11.76 -22.96 4.39
N ALA A 546 -11.06 -21.86 4.38
CA ALA A 546 -9.64 -21.79 4.08
C ALA A 546 -8.76 -22.66 5.01
N SER A 547 -9.33 -23.21 6.09
CA SER A 547 -8.64 -23.99 7.13
C SER A 547 -8.17 -25.38 6.65
N GLY A 548 -8.50 -25.80 5.44
CA GLY A 548 -8.11 -27.08 4.85
C GLY A 548 -7.29 -26.97 3.57
N GLN A 549 -6.94 -25.76 3.12
CA GLN A 549 -6.10 -25.55 1.95
C GLN A 549 -4.62 -25.58 2.35
N GLU A 550 -3.83 -26.40 1.66
CA GLU A 550 -2.38 -26.44 1.85
C GLU A 550 -1.74 -25.20 1.20
N SER A 551 -0.77 -24.59 1.91
CA SER A 551 -0.02 -23.46 1.37
C SER A 551 1.02 -23.90 0.35
N ILE A 552 1.27 -23.04 -0.64
CA ILE A 552 2.33 -23.17 -1.63
C ILE A 552 3.59 -22.49 -1.09
N LEU A 553 4.75 -23.15 -1.21
CA LEU A 553 6.04 -22.59 -0.84
C LEU A 553 6.82 -22.20 -2.10
N LEU A 554 7.33 -20.97 -2.09
CA LEU A 554 8.29 -20.44 -3.06
C LEU A 554 9.57 -20.04 -2.33
N GLU A 555 10.74 -20.30 -2.93
CA GLU A 555 12.05 -19.99 -2.34
C GLU A 555 12.93 -19.24 -3.34
N TYR A 556 13.53 -18.14 -2.89
CA TYR A 556 14.35 -17.25 -3.69
C TYR A 556 15.70 -17.04 -2.98
N PRO A 557 16.79 -17.73 -3.44
CA PRO A 557 18.12 -17.50 -2.90
C PRO A 557 18.63 -16.12 -3.31
N VAL A 558 19.24 -15.42 -2.35
CA VAL A 558 19.84 -14.10 -2.53
C VAL A 558 21.35 -14.24 -2.52
N ASP A 559 21.97 -14.11 -3.66
CA ASP A 559 23.40 -14.26 -3.86
C ASP A 559 24.13 -12.91 -4.04
N ASN A 560 25.42 -12.94 -4.39
CA ASN A 560 26.21 -11.75 -4.61
C ASN A 560 25.76 -10.88 -5.80
N THR A 561 24.87 -11.35 -6.65
CA THR A 561 24.32 -10.52 -7.75
C THR A 561 23.38 -9.43 -7.22
N ALA A 562 22.79 -9.64 -6.05
CA ALA A 562 21.97 -8.65 -5.34
C ALA A 562 22.80 -7.51 -4.73
N VAL A 563 24.12 -7.70 -4.55
CA VAL A 563 24.99 -6.71 -3.91
C VAL A 563 25.34 -5.59 -4.88
N LYS A 564 25.04 -4.35 -4.48
CA LYS A 564 25.32 -3.14 -5.26
C LYS A 564 26.24 -2.20 -4.49
N PRO A 565 27.18 -1.51 -5.17
CA PRO A 565 28.03 -0.51 -4.53
C PRO A 565 27.26 0.75 -4.10
N GLU A 566 26.16 1.04 -4.76
CA GLU A 566 25.26 2.16 -4.52
C GLU A 566 23.82 1.66 -4.59
N MET A 567 22.94 2.27 -3.81
CA MET A 567 21.51 1.94 -3.81
C MET A 567 20.86 2.28 -5.15
N SER A 568 19.96 1.43 -5.62
CA SER A 568 19.00 1.79 -6.67
C SER A 568 18.11 2.96 -6.22
N ASP A 569 17.38 3.57 -7.15
CA ASP A 569 16.39 4.60 -6.81
C ASP A 569 15.31 4.06 -5.88
N ASP A 570 14.86 2.81 -6.10
CA ASP A 570 13.85 2.16 -5.26
C ASP A 570 14.35 1.95 -3.82
N LEU A 571 15.55 1.36 -3.65
CA LEU A 571 16.13 1.18 -2.32
C LEU A 571 16.44 2.52 -1.66
N SER A 572 16.92 3.52 -2.42
CA SER A 572 17.20 4.86 -1.91
C SER A 572 15.94 5.56 -1.41
N TRP A 573 14.81 5.40 -2.15
CA TRP A 573 13.51 5.94 -1.74
C TRP A 573 12.99 5.22 -0.49
N ALA A 574 12.93 3.90 -0.50
CA ALA A 574 12.47 3.11 0.65
C ALA A 574 13.29 3.37 1.92
N ALA A 575 14.62 3.45 1.79
CA ALA A 575 15.52 3.78 2.89
C ALA A 575 15.29 5.20 3.42
N GLY A 576 15.03 6.17 2.54
CA GLY A 576 14.73 7.53 2.95
C GLY A 576 13.40 7.64 3.71
N VAL A 577 12.36 6.99 3.21
CA VAL A 577 11.05 6.91 3.89
C VAL A 577 11.19 6.24 5.26
N ALA A 578 11.89 5.09 5.32
CA ALA A 578 12.18 4.41 6.58
C ALA A 578 12.90 5.32 7.59
N GLN A 579 13.89 6.09 7.13
CA GLN A 579 14.65 6.99 7.99
C GLN A 579 13.77 8.15 8.51
N VAL A 580 12.87 8.71 7.69
CA VAL A 580 11.87 9.69 8.16
C VAL A 580 10.98 9.06 9.23
N GLY A 581 10.49 7.84 9.03
CA GLY A 581 9.70 7.12 10.03
C GLY A 581 10.48 6.91 11.34
N MET A 582 11.74 6.51 11.27
CA MET A 582 12.61 6.37 12.44
C MET A 582 12.85 7.71 13.16
N ILE A 583 12.97 8.81 12.43
CA ILE A 583 13.09 10.15 13.02
C ILE A 583 11.81 10.53 13.77
N LEU A 584 10.64 10.37 13.14
CA LEU A 584 9.34 10.64 13.76
C LEU A 584 9.09 9.78 15.02
N LYS A 585 9.49 8.52 14.97
CA LYS A 585 9.43 7.58 16.09
C LYS A 585 10.44 7.87 17.20
N ASN A 586 11.42 8.76 16.94
CA ASN A 586 12.59 8.96 17.76
C ASN A 586 13.35 7.67 18.06
N SER A 587 13.47 6.81 17.04
CA SER A 587 14.15 5.51 17.09
C SER A 587 15.61 5.65 17.52
N GLU A 588 16.11 4.67 18.29
CA GLU A 588 17.53 4.55 18.60
C GLU A 588 18.39 4.19 17.38
N TYR A 589 17.77 3.69 16.30
CA TYR A 589 18.42 3.24 15.07
C TYR A 589 18.45 4.29 13.95
N LYS A 590 17.91 5.47 14.15
CA LYS A 590 17.78 6.53 13.10
C LYS A 590 19.11 7.08 12.59
N GLY A 591 20.23 6.79 13.27
CA GLY A 591 21.52 7.39 12.99
C GLY A 591 21.61 8.87 13.38
N SER A 592 22.56 9.57 12.77
CA SER A 592 22.82 11.00 13.02
C SER A 592 22.35 11.93 11.91
N THR A 593 21.74 11.42 10.85
CA THR A 593 21.29 12.22 9.71
C THR A 593 20.06 13.04 10.12
N GLU A 594 20.11 14.34 9.84
CA GLU A 594 18.98 15.25 10.03
C GLU A 594 17.96 15.10 8.90
N LEU A 595 16.73 15.54 9.13
CA LEU A 595 15.63 15.42 8.19
C LEU A 595 15.93 16.11 6.85
N SER A 596 16.59 17.28 6.87
CA SER A 596 17.04 17.99 5.66
C SER A 596 17.94 17.14 4.76
N GLY A 597 18.89 16.41 5.35
CA GLY A 597 19.80 15.52 4.60
C GLY A 597 19.06 14.32 3.98
N VAL A 598 18.01 13.81 4.65
CA VAL A 598 17.14 12.77 4.09
C VAL A 598 16.36 13.32 2.91
N THR A 599 15.77 14.52 3.05
CA THR A 599 15.00 15.19 1.98
C THR A 599 15.85 15.42 0.72
N GLU A 600 17.10 15.93 0.89
CA GLU A 600 18.03 16.12 -0.22
C GLU A 600 18.39 14.81 -0.94
N ARG A 601 18.50 13.70 -0.21
CA ARG A 601 18.77 12.39 -0.82
C ARG A 601 17.56 11.89 -1.60
N LEU A 602 16.36 12.00 -1.04
CA LEU A 602 15.12 11.58 -1.69
C LEU A 602 14.84 12.39 -2.97
N ALA A 603 15.10 13.68 -2.97
CA ALA A 603 14.89 14.56 -4.13
C ALA A 603 15.76 14.19 -5.34
N LYS A 604 16.83 13.41 -5.14
CA LYS A 604 17.74 12.94 -6.21
C LYS A 604 17.31 11.62 -6.83
N THR A 605 16.34 10.92 -6.26
CA THR A 605 15.85 9.64 -6.79
C THR A 605 15.04 9.86 -8.07
N ALA A 606 14.98 8.84 -8.92
CA ALA A 606 14.10 8.84 -10.08
C ALA A 606 12.63 9.03 -9.64
N HIS A 607 11.84 9.65 -10.50
CA HIS A 607 10.41 9.93 -10.25
C HIS A 607 10.11 10.86 -9.07
N ALA A 608 11.12 11.36 -8.34
CA ALA A 608 10.89 12.31 -7.25
C ALA A 608 10.12 13.56 -7.72
N SER A 609 10.35 14.03 -8.97
CA SER A 609 9.67 15.15 -9.58
C SER A 609 8.40 14.81 -10.35
N ASP A 610 8.26 13.57 -10.83
CA ASP A 610 7.17 13.17 -11.74
C ASP A 610 6.01 12.50 -10.99
N ASP A 611 6.31 11.82 -9.89
CA ASP A 611 5.32 11.18 -9.01
C ASP A 611 4.74 12.18 -8.01
N SER A 612 3.43 12.39 -8.08
CA SER A 612 2.70 13.34 -7.23
C SER A 612 2.76 12.98 -5.73
N TYR A 613 2.76 11.69 -5.41
CA TYR A 613 2.82 11.21 -4.02
C TYR A 613 4.23 11.40 -3.44
N ARG A 614 5.28 11.15 -4.24
CA ARG A 614 6.67 11.41 -3.86
C ARG A 614 6.92 12.90 -3.65
N ARG A 615 6.39 13.78 -4.53
CA ARG A 615 6.47 15.26 -4.33
C ARG A 615 5.78 15.71 -3.04
N ALA A 616 4.59 15.19 -2.78
CA ALA A 616 3.88 15.51 -1.55
C ALA A 616 4.68 15.09 -0.30
N PHE A 617 5.34 13.93 -0.34
CA PHE A 617 6.21 13.48 0.74
C PHE A 617 7.42 14.40 0.92
N LEU A 618 8.08 14.80 -0.15
CA LEU A 618 9.20 15.77 -0.09
C LEU A 618 8.77 17.09 0.52
N TYR A 619 7.59 17.59 0.14
CA TYR A 619 7.01 18.79 0.78
C TYR A 619 6.82 18.61 2.30
N LEU A 620 6.30 17.46 2.74
CA LEU A 620 6.11 17.18 4.16
C LEU A 620 7.44 17.13 4.91
N THR A 621 8.46 16.48 4.35
CA THR A 621 9.78 16.35 4.98
C THR A 621 10.50 17.70 5.07
N ASP A 622 10.44 18.53 4.03
CA ASP A 622 10.98 19.89 4.04
C ASP A 622 10.25 20.78 5.06
N ARG A 623 8.91 20.70 5.10
CA ARG A 623 8.10 21.44 6.08
C ARG A 623 8.48 21.08 7.53
N MET A 624 8.68 19.78 7.82
CA MET A 624 9.14 19.34 9.13
C MET A 624 10.55 19.86 9.45
N ALA A 625 11.49 19.73 8.48
CA ALA A 625 12.86 20.20 8.66
C ALA A 625 12.98 21.72 8.92
N ARG A 626 12.05 22.52 8.41
CA ARG A 626 11.98 23.97 8.68
C ARG A 626 11.35 24.30 10.05
N ALA A 627 10.62 23.35 10.64
CA ALA A 627 9.97 23.54 11.95
C ALA A 627 10.87 23.14 13.14
N GLU A 628 11.92 22.32 12.90
CA GLU A 628 12.99 22.00 13.85
C GLU A 628 13.93 23.21 14.04
#